data_18ea45d62a3d2f372c87386308834e6f
#
_entry.id   18ea45d62a3d2f372c87386308834e6f
#
_cell.length_a   1.000
_cell.length_b   1.000
_cell.length_c   1.000
_cell.angle_alpha   90.00
_cell.angle_beta   90.00
_cell.angle_gamma   90.00
#
_symmetry.space_group_name_H-M   'P 1'
#
loop_
_entity.id
_entity.type
_entity.pdbx_description
1 polymer ?
#
loop_
_entity_poly.entity_id
_entity_poly.type
_entity_poly.pdbx_seq_one_letter_code
_entity_poly.pdbx_strand_id
1 'polypeptide(L)'
;GTTTAGVFDLDTDSNGRWSVEKFKGLMFQVERECNQIAKDTRRGKGNILICSSDVASALQMAGVLDYAPALNSNNLNVDDTGNTFAGVLNGRIRVYIDPYTTGNYLTTGYKGSSPFDAGLFYCPYVPLQMVRAVDQNSFQPKIGFKTRYGMVANPFAEAGNASTPANS
;
A
#
# COMPACT_ATOMS: atom_id res chain seq x y z
N GLY A 1 4.11 10.98 19.50
CA GLY A 1 3.20 11.91 18.86
C GLY A 1 3.65 12.32 17.47
N THR A 2 2.75 12.85 16.68
CA THR A 2 3.06 13.39 15.37
C THR A 2 3.29 14.88 15.48
N THR A 3 4.49 15.35 15.18
CA THR A 3 4.82 16.77 15.09
C THR A 3 4.58 17.32 13.68
N THR A 4 4.56 16.46 12.68
CA THR A 4 4.35 16.80 11.29
C THR A 4 3.26 15.89 10.72
N ALA A 5 2.34 16.45 9.92
CA ALA A 5 1.29 15.68 9.27
C ALA A 5 1.89 14.57 8.38
N GLY A 6 1.36 13.37 8.51
CA GLY A 6 1.84 12.19 7.78
C GLY A 6 3.15 11.57 8.30
N VAL A 7 3.74 12.14 9.33
CA VAL A 7 4.95 11.58 9.96
C VAL A 7 4.64 11.15 11.38
N PHE A 8 4.88 9.88 11.67
CA PHE A 8 4.80 9.34 13.02
C PHE A 8 6.20 9.18 13.58
N ASP A 9 6.51 9.95 14.62
CA ASP A 9 7.81 9.91 15.28
C ASP A 9 7.69 9.13 16.58
N LEU A 10 8.43 8.03 16.68
CA LEU A 10 8.51 7.21 17.87
C LEU A 10 9.38 7.83 18.96
N ASP A 11 10.19 8.82 18.62
CA ASP A 11 11.22 9.38 19.51
C ASP A 11 10.79 10.65 20.25
N THR A 12 9.76 11.35 19.75
CA THR A 12 9.35 12.67 20.26
C THR A 12 8.83 12.64 21.70
N ASP A 13 8.44 11.48 22.21
CA ASP A 13 7.98 11.31 23.59
C ASP A 13 9.08 10.70 24.44
N SER A 14 10.23 11.35 24.42
CA SER A 14 11.49 10.80 24.86
C SER A 14 11.67 10.82 26.38
N ASN A 15 11.32 9.73 27.01
CA ASN A 15 12.02 9.30 28.23
C ASN A 15 13.13 8.28 27.91
N GLY A 16 13.65 8.25 26.68
CA GLY A 16 14.69 7.31 26.25
C GLY A 16 14.28 5.84 26.29
N ARG A 17 13.02 5.54 26.52
CA ARG A 17 12.52 4.18 26.62
C ARG A 17 11.66 3.83 25.41
N TRP A 18 12.07 2.84 24.69
CA TRP A 18 11.22 2.13 23.74
C TRP A 18 10.15 1.36 24.53
N SER A 19 9.04 1.99 24.81
CA SER A 19 7.95 1.35 25.55
C SER A 19 6.87 0.86 24.58
N VAL A 20 6.19 -0.20 24.96
CA VAL A 20 5.03 -0.75 24.22
C VAL A 20 3.97 0.32 23.97
N GLU A 21 3.87 1.32 24.83
CA GLU A 21 2.93 2.43 24.71
C GLU A 21 3.14 3.26 23.45
N LYS A 22 4.39 3.48 23.05
CA LYS A 22 4.74 4.20 21.81
C LYS A 22 4.23 3.47 20.58
N PHE A 23 4.36 2.15 20.55
CA PHE A 23 3.85 1.33 19.44
C PHE A 23 2.31 1.30 19.40
N LYS A 24 1.65 1.40 20.55
CA LYS A 24 0.18 1.56 20.61
C LYS A 24 -0.27 2.89 20.01
N GLY A 25 0.53 3.94 20.15
CA GLY A 25 0.29 5.22 19.48
C GLY A 25 0.31 5.08 17.93
N LEU A 26 1.24 4.29 17.41
CA LEU A 26 1.28 3.96 15.99
C LEU A 26 0.00 3.23 15.53
N MET A 27 -0.49 2.31 16.35
CA MET A 27 -1.75 1.60 16.08
C MET A 27 -2.94 2.54 16.01
N PHE A 28 -3.03 3.48 16.92
CA PHE A 28 -4.09 4.49 16.89
C PHE A 28 -4.03 5.33 15.64
N GLN A 29 -2.84 5.71 15.19
CA GLN A 29 -2.67 6.46 13.95
C GLN A 29 -3.10 5.64 12.73
N VAL A 30 -2.74 4.36 12.66
CA VAL A 30 -3.20 3.45 11.58
C VAL A 30 -4.72 3.36 11.54
N GLU A 31 -5.35 3.19 12.70
CA GLU A 31 -6.82 3.16 12.78
C GLU A 31 -7.47 4.47 12.36
N ARG A 32 -6.85 5.58 12.70
CA ARG A 32 -7.30 6.91 12.30
C ARG A 32 -7.26 7.09 10.79
N GLU A 33 -6.17 6.68 10.14
CA GLU A 33 -6.04 6.72 8.68
C GLU A 33 -7.06 5.79 8.00
N CYS A 34 -7.28 4.61 8.53
CA CYS A 34 -8.33 3.71 8.03
C CYS A 34 -9.74 4.32 8.14
N ASN A 35 -10.01 5.03 9.23
CA ASN A 35 -11.28 5.74 9.42
C ASN A 35 -11.42 6.92 8.45
N GLN A 36 -10.31 7.59 8.16
CA GLN A 36 -10.30 8.69 7.19
C GLN A 36 -10.69 8.19 5.80
N ILE A 37 -10.14 7.05 5.36
CA ILE A 37 -10.54 6.40 4.11
C ILE A 37 -12.06 6.16 4.07
N ALA A 38 -12.63 5.65 5.16
CA ALA A 38 -14.07 5.41 5.24
C ALA A 38 -14.90 6.69 5.14
N LYS A 39 -14.44 7.79 5.74
CA LYS A 39 -15.11 9.09 5.70
C LYS A 39 -15.08 9.71 4.30
N ASP A 40 -13.95 9.59 3.63
CA ASP A 40 -13.74 10.23 2.34
C ASP A 40 -14.41 9.46 1.21
N THR A 41 -14.24 8.14 1.18
CA THR A 41 -14.79 7.31 0.11
C THR A 41 -16.22 6.82 0.38
N ARG A 42 -16.62 6.73 1.65
CA ARG A 42 -17.91 6.17 2.10
C ARG A 42 -18.19 4.76 1.57
N ARG A 43 -17.16 4.03 1.19
CA ARG A 43 -17.26 2.67 0.68
C ARG A 43 -16.86 1.60 1.68
N GLY A 44 -15.96 1.95 2.58
CA GLY A 44 -15.49 1.03 3.61
C GLY A 44 -14.25 1.53 4.30
N LYS A 45 -13.99 0.96 5.46
CA LYS A 45 -12.82 1.24 6.28
C LYS A 45 -11.59 0.54 5.70
N GLY A 46 -10.42 1.15 5.81
CA GLY A 46 -9.17 0.55 5.37
C GLY A 46 -8.98 -0.87 5.91
N ASN A 47 -8.61 -1.80 5.05
CA ASN A 47 -8.46 -3.23 5.38
C ASN A 47 -7.13 -3.82 4.92
N ILE A 48 -6.30 -3.03 4.27
CA ILE A 48 -4.96 -3.41 3.81
C ILE A 48 -3.95 -2.42 4.37
N LEU A 49 -2.81 -2.95 4.79
CA LEU A 49 -1.64 -2.20 5.21
C LEU A 49 -0.42 -2.71 4.45
N ILE A 50 0.31 -1.80 3.84
CA ILE A 50 1.60 -2.08 3.21
C ILE A 50 2.67 -1.31 3.99
N CYS A 51 3.71 -1.99 4.43
CA CYS A 51 4.75 -1.38 5.24
C CYS A 51 6.14 -1.92 4.88
N SER A 52 7.16 -1.19 5.31
CA SER A 52 8.54 -1.68 5.25
C SER A 52 8.79 -2.79 6.29
N SER A 53 9.86 -3.54 6.12
CA SER A 53 10.23 -4.64 7.03
C SER A 53 10.44 -4.18 8.46
N ASP A 54 11.05 -3.01 8.66
CA ASP A 54 11.32 -2.47 10.00
C ASP A 54 10.03 -2.07 10.71
N VAL A 55 9.08 -1.48 9.99
CA VAL A 55 7.75 -1.14 10.54
C VAL A 55 6.97 -2.40 10.89
N ALA A 56 7.05 -3.46 10.08
CA ALA A 56 6.43 -4.74 10.40
C ALA A 56 7.02 -5.35 11.67
N SER A 57 8.34 -5.28 11.84
CA SER A 57 9.01 -5.73 13.07
C SER A 57 8.58 -4.92 14.29
N ALA A 58 8.41 -3.61 14.14
CA ALA A 58 7.89 -2.75 15.21
C ALA A 58 6.46 -3.12 15.61
N LEU A 59 5.59 -3.40 14.64
CA LEU A 59 4.22 -3.85 14.90
C LEU A 59 4.19 -5.21 15.59
N GLN A 60 5.10 -6.09 15.24
CA GLN A 60 5.27 -7.38 15.87
C GLN A 60 5.72 -7.26 17.33
N MET A 61 6.70 -6.41 17.61
CA MET A 61 7.18 -6.13 18.97
C MET A 61 6.10 -5.54 19.88
N ALA A 62 5.18 -4.80 19.31
CA ALA A 62 4.03 -4.28 20.03
C ALA A 62 3.01 -5.37 20.45
N GLY A 63 3.17 -6.59 19.97
CA GLY A 63 2.27 -7.71 20.25
C GLY A 63 0.88 -7.56 19.65
N VAL A 64 0.72 -6.69 18.67
CA VAL A 64 -0.58 -6.37 18.01
C VAL A 64 -0.73 -6.99 16.64
N LEU A 65 0.35 -7.50 16.06
CA LEU A 65 0.33 -8.23 14.81
C LEU A 65 0.12 -9.72 15.10
N ASP A 66 -1.06 -10.20 14.82
CA ASP A 66 -1.34 -11.64 14.85
C ASP A 66 -0.78 -12.28 13.59
N TYR A 67 0.23 -13.12 13.76
CA TYR A 67 0.71 -13.95 12.66
C TYR A 67 -0.41 -14.84 12.15
N ALA A 68 -0.60 -14.85 10.85
CA ALA A 68 -1.52 -15.78 10.26
C ALA A 68 -1.11 -17.20 10.62
N PRO A 69 -2.00 -18.04 11.18
CA PRO A 69 -1.72 -19.44 11.47
C PRO A 69 -1.35 -20.25 10.21
N ALA A 70 -1.51 -19.67 9.03
CA ALA A 70 -1.05 -20.20 7.76
C ALA A 70 0.48 -20.31 7.63
N LEU A 71 1.25 -19.72 8.53
CA LEU A 71 2.68 -20.00 8.64
C LEU A 71 3.01 -21.42 9.11
N ASN A 72 2.02 -22.21 9.49
CA ASN A 72 2.18 -23.64 9.74
C ASN A 72 2.32 -24.50 8.49
N SER A 73 2.07 -23.99 7.33
CA SER A 73 2.41 -24.64 6.08
C SER A 73 3.56 -23.85 5.45
N ASN A 74 4.58 -24.54 5.01
CA ASN A 74 5.80 -24.04 4.38
C ASN A 74 5.58 -23.15 3.13
N ASN A 75 4.43 -22.53 3.00
CA ASN A 75 4.06 -21.61 1.95
C ASN A 75 3.89 -20.21 2.53
N LEU A 76 4.96 -19.43 2.45
CA LEU A 76 4.87 -17.99 2.35
C LEU A 76 4.05 -17.71 1.08
N ASN A 77 2.79 -17.37 1.24
CA ASN A 77 2.01 -16.87 0.12
C ASN A 77 2.60 -15.52 -0.30
N VAL A 78 3.47 -15.59 -1.28
CA VAL A 78 3.95 -14.39 -1.98
C VAL A 78 2.83 -13.99 -2.94
N ASP A 79 2.34 -12.78 -2.79
CA ASP A 79 1.45 -12.16 -3.77
C ASP A 79 2.14 -12.10 -5.14
N ASP A 80 1.38 -12.09 -6.24
CA ASP A 80 1.88 -11.96 -7.62
C ASP A 80 2.77 -10.72 -7.82
N THR A 81 2.68 -9.75 -6.92
CA THR A 81 3.54 -8.56 -6.88
C THR A 81 4.87 -8.76 -6.14
N GLY A 82 5.11 -9.93 -5.56
CA GLY A 82 6.29 -10.20 -4.75
C GLY A 82 6.20 -9.73 -3.29
N ASN A 83 5.07 -9.15 -2.88
CA ASN A 83 4.85 -8.72 -1.51
C ASN A 83 4.57 -9.91 -0.60
N THR A 84 5.22 -9.94 0.54
CA THR A 84 5.05 -11.03 1.51
C THR A 84 3.93 -10.69 2.49
N PHE A 85 2.92 -11.56 2.58
CA PHE A 85 1.88 -11.45 3.59
C PHE A 85 2.44 -11.77 4.98
N ALA A 86 2.37 -10.80 5.90
CA ALA A 86 2.93 -10.95 7.24
C ALA A 86 1.90 -11.41 8.28
N GLY A 87 0.65 -11.04 8.15
CA GLY A 87 -0.37 -11.38 9.13
C GLY A 87 -1.55 -10.42 9.13
N VAL A 88 -2.34 -10.47 10.19
CA VAL A 88 -3.54 -9.66 10.37
C VAL A 88 -3.38 -8.80 11.62
N LEU A 89 -3.63 -7.51 11.47
CA LEU A 89 -3.62 -6.53 12.54
C LEU A 89 -5.05 -6.32 13.04
N ASN A 90 -5.28 -6.43 14.36
CA ASN A 90 -6.60 -6.33 14.99
C ASN A 90 -7.68 -7.25 14.38
N GLY A 91 -7.31 -8.39 13.85
CA GLY A 91 -8.26 -9.33 13.23
C GLY A 91 -8.93 -8.83 11.94
N ARG A 92 -8.55 -7.65 11.43
CA ARG A 92 -9.24 -7.00 10.30
C ARG A 92 -8.30 -6.52 9.19
N ILE A 93 -7.18 -5.92 9.54
CA ILE A 93 -6.25 -5.30 8.59
C ILE A 93 -5.21 -6.34 8.16
N ARG A 94 -5.14 -6.62 6.87
CA ARG A 94 -4.11 -7.49 6.29
C ARG A 94 -2.82 -6.71 6.10
N VAL A 95 -1.73 -7.21 6.65
CA VAL A 95 -0.43 -6.56 6.59
C VAL A 95 0.44 -7.26 5.54
N TYR A 96 0.98 -6.47 4.63
CA TYR A 96 1.92 -6.90 3.60
C TYR A 96 3.24 -6.17 3.77
N ILE A 97 4.34 -6.90 3.64
CA ILE A 97 5.69 -6.35 3.73
C ILE A 97 6.22 -6.09 2.31
N ASP A 98 6.71 -4.87 2.09
CA ASP A 98 7.45 -4.54 0.88
C ASP A 98 8.95 -4.70 1.14
N PRO A 99 9.60 -5.71 0.54
CA PRO A 99 11.02 -5.96 0.76
C PRO A 99 11.94 -5.02 -0.06
N TYR A 100 11.39 -4.31 -1.03
CA TYR A 100 12.20 -3.49 -1.95
C TYR A 100 12.38 -2.05 -1.50
N THR A 101 11.74 -1.66 -0.44
CA THR A 101 11.81 -0.30 0.09
C THR A 101 13.01 -0.08 0.99
N THR A 102 13.65 1.05 0.84
CA THR A 102 14.80 1.48 1.66
C THR A 102 14.41 2.41 2.81
N GLY A 103 13.19 2.97 2.80
CA GLY A 103 12.69 3.89 3.84
C GLY A 103 11.66 3.24 4.76
N ASN A 104 11.46 3.84 5.93
CA ASN A 104 10.41 3.45 6.85
C ASN A 104 9.10 4.13 6.44
N TYR A 105 8.16 3.38 5.91
CA TYR A 105 6.84 3.88 5.53
C TYR A 105 5.75 2.87 5.86
N LEU A 106 4.55 3.39 5.92
CA LEU A 106 3.35 2.63 6.14
C LEU A 106 2.24 3.26 5.31
N THR A 107 1.54 2.45 4.53
CA THR A 107 0.42 2.90 3.70
C THR A 107 -0.80 2.06 4.02
N THR A 108 -1.90 2.72 4.32
CA THR A 108 -3.21 2.08 4.51
C THR A 108 -4.03 2.16 3.24
N GLY A 109 -4.82 1.13 2.97
CA GLY A 109 -5.66 1.05 1.80
C GLY A 109 -6.96 0.32 2.05
N TYR A 110 -7.88 0.49 1.14
CA TYR A 110 -9.14 -0.24 1.12
C TYR A 110 -9.23 -1.08 -0.14
N LYS A 111 -9.52 -2.37 0.03
CA LYS A 111 -9.83 -3.29 -1.07
C LYS A 111 -11.23 -3.84 -0.86
N GLY A 112 -12.16 -3.44 -1.72
CA GLY A 112 -13.52 -3.96 -1.75
C GLY A 112 -13.63 -5.27 -2.51
N SER A 113 -14.78 -5.90 -2.41
CA SER A 113 -15.12 -7.12 -3.16
C SER A 113 -15.59 -6.81 -4.59
N SER A 114 -16.11 -5.61 -4.83
CA SER A 114 -16.58 -5.18 -6.13
C SER A 114 -15.46 -4.57 -6.97
N PRO A 115 -15.39 -4.85 -8.29
CA PRO A 115 -14.46 -4.16 -9.19
C PRO A 115 -14.62 -2.64 -9.24
N PHE A 116 -15.81 -2.14 -8.90
CA PHE A 116 -16.13 -0.70 -8.89
C PHE A 116 -15.58 0.03 -7.65
N ASP A 117 -15.07 -0.69 -6.65
CA ASP A 117 -14.43 -0.11 -5.47
C ASP A 117 -12.97 0.29 -5.70
N ALA A 118 -12.47 0.13 -6.92
CA ALA A 118 -11.13 0.58 -7.29
C ALA A 118 -11.08 2.10 -7.48
N GLY A 119 -9.95 2.70 -7.14
CA GLY A 119 -9.70 4.12 -7.38
C GLY A 119 -9.16 4.43 -8.78
N LEU A 120 -8.57 3.44 -9.44
CA LEU A 120 -8.00 3.56 -10.78
C LEU A 120 -8.49 2.41 -11.66
N PHE A 121 -9.01 2.77 -12.83
CA PHE A 121 -9.48 1.80 -13.82
C PHE A 121 -8.55 1.81 -15.02
N TYR A 122 -7.97 0.66 -15.31
CA TYR A 122 -7.17 0.42 -16.49
C TYR A 122 -7.98 -0.41 -17.48
N CYS A 123 -8.24 0.17 -18.64
CA CYS A 123 -9.04 -0.44 -19.72
C CYS A 123 -8.15 -0.68 -20.94
N PRO A 124 -7.54 -1.85 -21.08
CA PRO A 124 -6.74 -2.16 -22.25
C PRO A 124 -7.66 -2.40 -23.45
N TYR A 125 -7.46 -1.63 -24.52
CA TYR A 125 -8.17 -1.79 -25.78
C TYR A 125 -7.41 -2.70 -26.73
N VAL A 126 -6.10 -2.47 -26.89
CA VAL A 126 -5.20 -3.32 -27.66
C VAL A 126 -4.08 -3.77 -26.73
N PRO A 127 -3.85 -5.08 -26.59
CA PRO A 127 -2.77 -5.58 -25.75
C PRO A 127 -1.41 -5.14 -26.30
N LEU A 128 -0.38 -5.24 -25.47
CA LEU A 128 0.99 -4.94 -25.90
C LEU A 128 1.39 -5.85 -27.06
N GLN A 129 1.66 -5.25 -28.21
CA GLN A 129 2.08 -5.94 -29.41
C GLN A 129 3.50 -5.55 -29.78
N MET A 130 4.30 -6.55 -30.12
CA MET A 130 5.61 -6.36 -30.68
C MET A 130 5.53 -6.34 -32.20
N VAL A 131 6.12 -5.34 -32.84
CA VAL A 131 6.25 -5.23 -34.29
C VAL A 131 7.73 -5.28 -34.65
N ARG A 132 8.08 -6.17 -35.53
CA ARG A 132 9.44 -6.28 -36.07
C ARG A 132 9.43 -5.81 -37.54
N ALA A 133 10.38 -4.97 -37.87
CA ALA A 133 10.58 -4.48 -39.23
C ALA A 133 12.07 -4.39 -39.54
N VAL A 134 12.43 -4.50 -40.78
CA VAL A 134 13.81 -4.26 -41.24
C VAL A 134 13.81 -2.91 -41.96
N ASP A 135 14.77 -2.09 -41.64
CA ASP A 135 14.94 -0.78 -42.26
C ASP A 135 15.41 -0.95 -43.70
N GLN A 136 14.72 -0.29 -44.63
CA GLN A 136 15.02 -0.39 -46.08
C GLN A 136 16.41 0.21 -46.44
N ASN A 137 16.87 1.20 -45.67
CA ASN A 137 18.10 1.92 -45.99
C ASN A 137 19.35 1.36 -45.31
N SER A 138 19.20 0.84 -44.09
CA SER A 138 20.33 0.35 -43.30
C SER A 138 20.36 -1.16 -43.09
N PHE A 139 19.32 -1.88 -43.51
CA PHE A 139 19.10 -3.32 -43.24
C PHE A 139 19.15 -3.72 -41.77
N GLN A 140 19.04 -2.74 -40.88
CA GLN A 140 19.05 -3.00 -39.45
C GLN A 140 17.67 -3.43 -38.95
N PRO A 141 17.58 -4.42 -38.04
CA PRO A 141 16.31 -4.81 -37.46
C PRO A 141 15.80 -3.72 -36.52
N LYS A 142 14.53 -3.33 -36.71
CA LYS A 142 13.82 -2.42 -35.83
C LYS A 142 12.74 -3.19 -35.08
N ILE A 143 12.67 -2.99 -33.76
CA ILE A 143 11.64 -3.58 -32.91
C ILE A 143 10.85 -2.43 -32.31
N GLY A 144 9.53 -2.47 -32.49
CA GLY A 144 8.60 -1.52 -31.89
C GLY A 144 7.57 -2.22 -31.02
N PHE A 145 7.22 -1.58 -29.92
CA PHE A 145 6.11 -2.02 -29.08
C PHE A 145 4.98 -1.01 -29.18
N LYS A 146 3.77 -1.49 -29.37
CA LYS A 146 2.58 -0.65 -29.39
C LYS A 146 1.48 -1.21 -28.50
N THR A 147 0.75 -0.32 -27.86
CA THR A 147 -0.44 -0.66 -27.09
C THR A 147 -1.43 0.50 -27.18
N ARG A 148 -2.70 0.21 -26.96
CA ARG A 148 -3.74 1.23 -26.79
C ARG A 148 -4.52 0.91 -25.53
N TYR A 149 -4.62 1.87 -24.64
CA TYR A 149 -5.32 1.73 -23.38
C TYR A 149 -6.00 3.03 -22.99
N GLY A 150 -7.02 2.90 -22.18
CA GLY A 150 -7.62 4.01 -21.46
C GLY A 150 -7.36 3.87 -19.97
N MET A 151 -7.12 4.97 -19.31
CA MET A 151 -7.03 5.02 -17.83
C MET A 151 -7.96 6.09 -17.33
N VAL A 152 -8.73 5.76 -16.30
CA VAL A 152 -9.64 6.69 -15.64
C VAL A 152 -9.43 6.56 -14.13
N ALA A 153 -9.15 7.67 -13.47
CA ALA A 153 -9.16 7.74 -12.02
C ALA A 153 -10.57 8.07 -11.53
N ASN A 154 -10.96 7.50 -10.40
CA ASN A 154 -12.21 7.85 -9.76
C ASN A 154 -12.06 9.24 -9.12
N PRO A 155 -12.81 10.27 -9.55
CA PRO A 155 -12.68 11.62 -9.00
C PRO A 155 -13.11 11.73 -7.54
N PHE A 156 -13.88 10.77 -7.03
CA PHE A 156 -14.30 10.69 -5.63
C PHE A 156 -13.31 9.95 -4.72
N ALA A 157 -12.24 9.40 -5.28
CA ALA A 157 -11.20 8.73 -4.49
C ALA A 157 -10.18 9.71 -3.92
N GLU A 158 -10.10 10.94 -4.45
CA GLU A 158 -9.30 12.02 -3.88
C GLU A 158 -10.11 12.75 -2.81
N ALA A 159 -9.69 12.61 -1.58
CA ALA A 159 -10.16 13.45 -0.50
C ALA A 159 -9.40 14.77 -0.54
N GLY A 160 -10.08 15.80 -0.98
CA GLY A 160 -9.57 17.16 -0.94
C GLY A 160 -8.95 17.64 -2.25
N ASN A 161 -8.99 18.94 -2.42
CA ASN A 161 -8.33 19.65 -3.51
C ASN A 161 -6.84 19.35 -3.53
N ALA A 162 -6.28 19.19 -4.71
CA ALA A 162 -4.84 19.04 -4.93
C ALA A 162 -3.98 20.18 -4.31
N SER A 163 -4.61 21.23 -3.81
CA SER A 163 -3.98 22.38 -3.13
C SER A 163 -3.98 22.27 -1.61
N THR A 164 -4.74 21.37 -1.04
CA THR A 164 -4.69 21.06 0.39
C THR A 164 -4.24 19.62 0.55
N PRO A 165 -3.07 19.39 1.16
CA PRO A 165 -2.70 18.04 1.48
C PRO A 165 -3.81 17.45 2.33
N ALA A 166 -4.32 16.30 1.91
CA ALA A 166 -5.50 15.63 2.47
C ALA A 166 -5.39 15.30 3.96
N ASN A 167 -4.34 15.74 4.62
CA ASN A 167 -4.00 15.42 6.00
C ASN A 167 -3.36 16.59 6.74
N SER A 168 -3.76 17.79 6.42
CA SER A 168 -3.44 18.93 7.28
C SER A 168 -4.40 19.02 8.46
#